data_907f53b0e6073bdeadc778da0cb86c4e
#
_entry.id   907f53b0e6073bdeadc778da0cb86c4e
#
_cell.length_a   1.000
_cell.length_b   1.000
_cell.length_c   1.000
_cell.angle_alpha   90.00
_cell.angle_beta   90.00
_cell.angle_gamma   90.00
#
_symmetry.space_group_name_H-M   'P 1'
#
loop_
_entity.id
_entity.type
_entity.pdbx_description
1 polymer ?
#
loop_
_entity_poly.entity_id
_entity_poly.type
_entity_poly.pdbx_seq_one_letter_code
_entity_poly.pdbx_strand_id
1 'polypeptide(L)'
;MDYDFCKIEKKWQDFWASQKTFKADNQSDRPKYYVLDMFPYPSGSGLHVGHPLGYIASDIVARYKRHLGFNVLHPQGYDSFGLPAEQYAIQTGQHPSKTTTTNINRYRQQLDRMGFSFDWDREVRTSDPSYYRWTQWIFLKLFDAYYDLEANKAIPISTLITRFEKEGNIKVKAHCDKDTPAFDAQQWRSLGFDEQQKILLFYRLTYLSETQVNWCPVLGTVLANDEIINGVSERGGHPVTKKKMRQWSMRIGAYANRLLEGLEDLDWSDSLKEMQRNWIGKSVGASIYFELEKHDEKLEVFTTRPDTIFGVTYMTLAPEHELVKKITTPDQQKVVSNYIEQVAGKSDRERQSDVKSISGVFTGAYALHPFTGKPIPIWIGEYVLAGYGTGAVMAVPCGDQRDFDFASYFRLPIINIFEGIDISKEAFVEKGNVKLTQSHFLNGLDFKSALDKVIFELESKNCGKGAVNFRLRDAIFSRQRYWGEPIPVYFKGEIPIPIQESHLPLQLPEVEKYLPTEDGKPPLG
;
A
#
# COMPACT_ATOMS: atom_id res chain seq x y z
N MET A 1 26.43 -55.52 -4.18
CA MET A 1 26.49 -54.44 -3.17
C MET A 1 25.14 -53.74 -3.20
N ASP A 2 24.39 -53.86 -2.12
CA ASP A 2 23.15 -53.10 -2.03
C ASP A 2 23.45 -51.62 -1.92
N TYR A 3 22.78 -50.82 -2.72
CA TYR A 3 22.90 -49.34 -2.68
C TYR A 3 22.20 -48.83 -1.43
N ASP A 4 22.98 -48.58 -0.35
CA ASP A 4 22.49 -48.03 0.93
C ASP A 4 22.47 -46.50 0.87
N PHE A 5 21.37 -45.95 0.33
CA PHE A 5 21.23 -44.49 0.19
C PHE A 5 21.23 -43.78 1.55
N CYS A 6 20.69 -44.39 2.59
CA CYS A 6 20.66 -43.77 3.91
C CYS A 6 22.07 -43.50 4.48
N LYS A 7 22.98 -44.48 4.32
CA LYS A 7 24.37 -44.30 4.75
C LYS A 7 25.13 -43.32 3.87
N ILE A 8 24.87 -43.32 2.57
CA ILE A 8 25.53 -42.42 1.62
C ILE A 8 25.10 -40.98 1.88
N GLU A 9 23.80 -40.75 2.00
CA GLU A 9 23.26 -39.40 2.30
C GLU A 9 23.79 -38.86 3.62
N LYS A 10 23.72 -39.66 4.69
CA LYS A 10 24.23 -39.25 6.00
C LYS A 10 25.71 -38.91 5.97
N LYS A 11 26.52 -39.74 5.31
CA LYS A 11 27.97 -39.49 5.16
C LYS A 11 28.24 -38.14 4.50
N TRP A 12 27.53 -37.81 3.43
CA TRP A 12 27.78 -36.58 2.70
C TRP A 12 27.22 -35.36 3.40
N GLN A 13 26.06 -35.45 4.04
CA GLN A 13 25.52 -34.37 4.86
C GLN A 13 26.49 -34.01 6.00
N ASP A 14 27.02 -35.01 6.71
CA ASP A 14 28.01 -34.81 7.78
C ASP A 14 29.31 -34.20 7.23
N PHE A 15 29.76 -34.65 6.07
CA PHE A 15 30.93 -34.08 5.41
C PHE A 15 30.72 -32.62 5.04
N TRP A 16 29.61 -32.28 4.38
CA TRP A 16 29.30 -30.91 4.00
C TRP A 16 29.20 -29.99 5.21
N ALA A 17 28.56 -30.43 6.27
CA ALA A 17 28.45 -29.66 7.51
C ALA A 17 29.81 -29.41 8.17
N SER A 18 30.63 -30.48 8.32
CA SER A 18 31.95 -30.40 8.98
C SER A 18 32.94 -29.56 8.17
N GLN A 19 32.94 -29.67 6.86
CA GLN A 19 33.84 -28.93 5.97
C GLN A 19 33.29 -27.56 5.54
N LYS A 20 32.09 -27.20 5.96
CA LYS A 20 31.40 -25.96 5.52
C LYS A 20 31.47 -25.80 3.99
N THR A 21 31.19 -26.91 3.26
CA THR A 21 31.40 -27.01 1.81
C THR A 21 30.71 -25.93 1.00
N PHE A 22 29.60 -25.39 1.50
CA PHE A 22 28.77 -24.42 0.79
C PHE A 22 29.00 -22.96 1.25
N LYS A 23 29.98 -22.74 2.09
CA LYS A 23 30.32 -21.38 2.59
C LYS A 23 30.80 -20.49 1.44
N ALA A 24 30.23 -19.28 1.34
CA ALA A 24 30.70 -18.23 0.46
C ALA A 24 31.88 -17.48 1.10
N ASP A 25 32.90 -17.20 0.32
CA ASP A 25 34.06 -16.44 0.76
C ASP A 25 33.93 -14.96 0.36
N ASN A 26 34.07 -14.05 1.33
CA ASN A 26 33.99 -12.61 1.09
C ASN A 26 35.11 -12.04 0.23
N GLN A 27 36.29 -12.71 0.26
CA GLN A 27 37.51 -12.22 -0.39
C GLN A 27 37.92 -13.07 -1.62
N SER A 28 36.97 -13.85 -2.16
CA SER A 28 37.23 -14.73 -3.30
C SER A 28 37.41 -13.95 -4.60
N ASP A 29 38.42 -14.32 -5.40
CA ASP A 29 38.60 -13.82 -6.78
C ASP A 29 37.68 -14.51 -7.78
N ARG A 30 36.90 -15.55 -7.38
CA ARG A 30 35.94 -16.22 -8.23
C ARG A 30 34.77 -15.29 -8.56
N PRO A 31 34.16 -15.41 -9.74
CA PRO A 31 32.97 -14.64 -10.07
C PRO A 31 31.87 -14.92 -9.05
N LYS A 32 31.21 -13.86 -8.59
CA LYS A 32 30.16 -13.93 -7.57
C LYS A 32 28.83 -14.37 -8.18
N TYR A 33 28.09 -15.18 -7.47
CA TYR A 33 26.71 -15.52 -7.80
C TYR A 33 25.86 -15.56 -6.55
N TYR A 34 24.72 -14.89 -6.57
CA TYR A 34 23.79 -14.83 -5.44
C TYR A 34 22.51 -15.59 -5.79
N VAL A 35 22.13 -16.54 -4.94
CA VAL A 35 20.86 -17.28 -5.02
C VAL A 35 20.05 -16.92 -3.79
N LEU A 36 18.87 -16.35 -4.00
CA LEU A 36 17.97 -15.90 -2.94
C LEU A 36 16.70 -16.75 -2.90
N ASP A 37 16.41 -17.30 -1.73
CA ASP A 37 15.16 -17.96 -1.42
C ASP A 37 14.29 -17.13 -0.49
N MET A 38 12.98 -17.40 -0.51
CA MET A 38 12.06 -16.84 0.47
C MET A 38 12.18 -17.60 1.79
N PHE A 39 12.50 -16.91 2.87
CA PHE A 39 12.64 -17.52 4.19
C PHE A 39 11.28 -18.05 4.69
N PRO A 40 11.25 -19.25 5.32
CA PRO A 40 10.04 -19.77 5.89
C PRO A 40 9.65 -19.04 7.17
N TYR A 41 8.35 -18.94 7.41
CA TYR A 41 7.82 -18.61 8.75
C TYR A 41 7.89 -19.85 9.63
N PRO A 42 8.57 -19.83 10.78
CA PRO A 42 8.60 -20.95 11.72
C PRO A 42 7.30 -21.02 12.56
N SER A 43 6.15 -20.98 11.89
CA SER A 43 4.83 -20.88 12.50
C SER A 43 4.21 -22.22 12.91
N GLY A 44 4.80 -23.34 12.48
CA GLY A 44 4.30 -24.67 12.76
C GLY A 44 5.38 -25.62 13.26
N SER A 45 5.01 -26.83 13.59
CA SER A 45 5.92 -27.88 14.12
C SER A 45 6.86 -28.50 13.08
N GLY A 46 6.87 -27.98 11.85
CA GLY A 46 7.73 -28.42 10.75
C GLY A 46 7.37 -27.81 9.41
N LEU A 47 8.23 -28.06 8.41
CA LEU A 47 8.02 -27.64 7.03
C LEU A 47 6.83 -28.37 6.40
N HIS A 48 6.08 -27.70 5.57
CA HIS A 48 5.13 -28.33 4.65
C HIS A 48 5.77 -28.49 3.25
N VAL A 49 5.19 -29.32 2.39
CA VAL A 49 5.75 -29.67 1.07
C VAL A 49 5.96 -28.46 0.13
N GLY A 50 5.24 -27.36 0.35
CA GLY A 50 5.42 -26.12 -0.42
C GLY A 50 6.77 -25.44 -0.19
N HIS A 51 7.38 -25.58 0.98
CA HIS A 51 8.69 -24.98 1.26
C HIS A 51 9.80 -25.58 0.38
N PRO A 52 10.03 -26.92 0.35
CA PRO A 52 11.09 -27.47 -0.48
C PRO A 52 10.85 -27.31 -1.98
N LEU A 53 9.61 -27.10 -2.43
CA LEU A 53 9.30 -26.92 -3.84
C LEU A 53 10.13 -25.77 -4.49
N GLY A 54 10.20 -24.62 -3.84
CA GLY A 54 11.04 -23.51 -4.28
C GLY A 54 12.53 -23.78 -4.05
N TYR A 55 12.89 -24.30 -2.89
CA TYR A 55 14.29 -24.52 -2.49
C TYR A 55 15.01 -25.57 -3.34
N ILE A 56 14.31 -26.57 -3.89
CA ILE A 56 14.92 -27.55 -4.80
C ILE A 56 15.42 -26.86 -6.06
N ALA A 57 14.62 -25.97 -6.65
CA ALA A 57 14.99 -25.28 -7.89
C ALA A 57 16.22 -24.37 -7.69
N SER A 58 16.21 -23.57 -6.63
CA SER A 58 17.33 -22.68 -6.30
C SER A 58 18.59 -23.45 -5.89
N ASP A 59 18.45 -24.58 -5.18
CA ASP A 59 19.58 -25.44 -4.81
C ASP A 59 20.24 -26.07 -6.04
N ILE A 60 19.47 -26.52 -7.02
CA ILE A 60 20.01 -27.02 -8.30
C ILE A 60 20.85 -25.93 -8.97
N VAL A 61 20.34 -24.70 -9.07
CA VAL A 61 21.08 -23.59 -9.66
C VAL A 61 22.33 -23.25 -8.85
N ALA A 62 22.23 -23.21 -7.53
CA ALA A 62 23.36 -22.94 -6.65
C ALA A 62 24.49 -23.97 -6.83
N ARG A 63 24.16 -25.26 -6.88
CA ARG A 63 25.13 -26.34 -7.12
C ARG A 63 25.74 -26.24 -8.52
N TYR A 64 24.92 -26.03 -9.55
CA TYR A 64 25.40 -25.86 -10.91
C TYR A 64 26.40 -24.72 -11.03
N LYS A 65 26.10 -23.55 -10.46
CA LYS A 65 27.02 -22.41 -10.47
C LYS A 65 28.31 -22.68 -9.71
N ARG A 66 28.28 -23.40 -8.57
CA ARG A 66 29.51 -23.84 -7.87
C ARG A 66 30.38 -24.74 -8.72
N HIS A 67 29.76 -25.69 -9.46
CA HIS A 67 30.49 -26.55 -10.40
C HIS A 67 31.10 -25.78 -11.58
N LEU A 68 30.52 -24.64 -11.96
CA LEU A 68 31.11 -23.72 -12.95
C LEU A 68 32.20 -22.81 -12.36
N GLY A 69 32.56 -22.97 -11.09
CA GLY A 69 33.63 -22.21 -10.44
C GLY A 69 33.22 -20.88 -9.82
N PHE A 70 31.92 -20.58 -9.72
CA PHE A 70 31.47 -19.37 -9.04
C PHE A 70 31.61 -19.46 -7.51
N ASN A 71 31.83 -18.31 -6.87
CA ASN A 71 31.64 -18.14 -5.46
C ASN A 71 30.16 -17.85 -5.20
N VAL A 72 29.42 -18.86 -4.75
CA VAL A 72 27.96 -18.77 -4.62
C VAL A 72 27.54 -18.47 -3.20
N LEU A 73 26.87 -17.33 -3.00
CA LEU A 73 26.14 -17.02 -1.78
C LEU A 73 24.70 -17.54 -1.91
N HIS A 74 24.37 -18.57 -1.13
CA HIS A 74 23.02 -19.14 -1.03
C HIS A 74 22.61 -19.16 0.45
N PRO A 75 22.17 -18.01 1.01
CA PRO A 75 21.80 -17.89 2.40
C PRO A 75 20.44 -18.50 2.67
N GLN A 76 20.17 -18.84 3.92
CA GLN A 76 18.87 -19.23 4.42
C GLN A 76 18.62 -18.59 5.78
N GLY A 77 17.38 -18.62 6.23
CA GLY A 77 17.00 -18.05 7.51
C GLY A 77 15.54 -18.28 7.83
N TYR A 78 15.03 -17.48 8.77
CA TYR A 78 13.68 -17.63 9.29
C TYR A 78 13.06 -16.26 9.50
N ASP A 79 11.89 -16.04 8.91
CA ASP A 79 11.06 -14.90 9.24
C ASP A 79 10.33 -15.19 10.54
N SER A 80 10.93 -14.79 11.64
CA SER A 80 10.66 -15.34 12.97
C SER A 80 9.85 -14.42 13.89
N PHE A 81 9.50 -13.20 13.43
CA PHE A 81 8.48 -12.38 14.05
C PHE A 81 7.08 -12.72 13.52
N GLY A 82 6.06 -12.17 14.13
CA GLY A 82 4.70 -12.18 13.61
C GLY A 82 3.66 -12.89 14.47
N LEU A 83 2.43 -12.81 13.96
CA LEU A 83 1.21 -13.23 14.67
C LEU A 83 1.17 -14.69 15.12
N PRO A 84 1.66 -15.69 14.36
CA PRO A 84 1.54 -17.09 14.77
C PRO A 84 2.22 -17.41 16.11
N ALA A 85 3.43 -16.91 16.31
CA ALA A 85 4.18 -17.14 17.55
C ALA A 85 3.55 -16.39 18.73
N GLU A 86 3.03 -15.18 18.49
CA GLU A 86 2.34 -14.39 19.51
C GLU A 86 1.01 -15.04 19.92
N GLN A 87 0.21 -15.51 18.99
CA GLN A 87 -1.04 -16.21 19.29
C GLN A 87 -0.81 -17.49 20.12
N TYR A 88 0.26 -18.23 19.81
CA TYR A 88 0.64 -19.37 20.63
C TYR A 88 1.07 -18.95 22.04
N ALA A 89 1.81 -17.85 22.17
CA ALA A 89 2.20 -17.29 23.46
C ALA A 89 0.98 -16.85 24.30
N ILE A 90 -0.01 -16.22 23.67
CA ILE A 90 -1.27 -15.83 24.32
C ILE A 90 -2.01 -17.07 24.86
N GLN A 91 -2.09 -18.15 24.08
CA GLN A 91 -2.79 -19.37 24.45
C GLN A 91 -2.10 -20.17 25.57
N THR A 92 -0.77 -20.15 25.59
CA THR A 92 0.04 -21.04 26.46
C THR A 92 0.72 -20.33 27.61
N GLY A 93 0.76 -19.00 27.61
CA GLY A 93 1.53 -18.18 28.55
C GLY A 93 3.06 -18.29 28.36
N GLN A 94 3.54 -18.93 27.29
CA GLN A 94 4.98 -19.04 27.00
C GLN A 94 5.46 -17.83 26.21
N HIS A 95 6.68 -17.37 26.50
CA HIS A 95 7.29 -16.30 25.71
C HIS A 95 7.44 -16.71 24.23
N PRO A 96 7.08 -15.85 23.24
CA PRO A 96 7.10 -16.20 21.82
C PRO A 96 8.44 -16.72 21.31
N SER A 97 9.56 -16.21 21.85
CA SER A 97 10.91 -16.65 21.48
C SER A 97 11.17 -18.14 21.70
N LYS A 98 10.58 -18.73 22.75
CA LYS A 98 10.76 -20.18 23.04
C LYS A 98 10.16 -21.03 21.94
N THR A 99 8.91 -20.75 21.57
CA THR A 99 8.22 -21.46 20.50
C THR A 99 8.93 -21.26 19.17
N THR A 100 9.29 -20.01 18.85
CA THR A 100 10.02 -19.66 17.64
C THR A 100 11.34 -20.44 17.54
N THR A 101 12.14 -20.47 18.63
CA THR A 101 13.41 -21.20 18.65
C THR A 101 13.20 -22.71 18.47
N THR A 102 12.20 -23.29 19.11
CA THR A 102 11.89 -24.72 18.95
C THR A 102 11.52 -25.04 17.51
N ASN A 103 10.69 -24.22 16.88
CA ASN A 103 10.27 -24.41 15.49
C ASN A 103 11.45 -24.22 14.54
N ILE A 104 12.28 -23.19 14.72
CA ILE A 104 13.50 -22.97 13.93
C ILE A 104 14.39 -24.18 13.97
N ASN A 105 14.67 -24.74 15.16
CA ASN A 105 15.50 -25.93 15.30
C ASN A 105 14.92 -27.14 14.55
N ARG A 106 13.59 -27.29 14.56
CA ARG A 106 12.91 -28.34 13.82
C ARG A 106 13.01 -28.13 12.31
N TYR A 107 12.78 -26.92 11.81
CA TYR A 107 12.92 -26.56 10.40
C TYR A 107 14.36 -26.77 9.93
N ARG A 108 15.34 -26.34 10.72
CA ARG A 108 16.75 -26.56 10.42
C ARG A 108 17.08 -28.03 10.26
N GLN A 109 16.65 -28.89 11.20
CA GLN A 109 16.84 -30.34 11.09
C GLN A 109 16.23 -30.93 9.81
N GLN A 110 15.06 -30.46 9.41
CA GLN A 110 14.42 -30.93 8.19
C GLN A 110 15.16 -30.49 6.92
N LEU A 111 15.60 -29.22 6.86
CA LEU A 111 16.39 -28.70 5.74
C LEU A 111 17.75 -29.42 5.62
N ASP A 112 18.42 -29.67 6.74
CA ASP A 112 19.70 -30.41 6.78
C ASP A 112 19.51 -31.84 6.28
N ARG A 113 18.38 -32.52 6.64
CA ARG A 113 18.07 -33.88 6.17
C ARG A 113 17.77 -33.95 4.67
N MET A 114 17.24 -32.87 4.07
CA MET A 114 17.06 -32.76 2.62
C MET A 114 18.38 -32.48 1.89
N GLY A 115 19.44 -32.10 2.62
CA GLY A 115 20.77 -31.93 2.08
C GLY A 115 20.95 -30.71 1.19
N PHE A 116 20.19 -29.64 1.39
CA PHE A 116 20.34 -28.38 0.65
C PHE A 116 21.73 -27.75 0.83
N SER A 117 22.18 -27.05 -0.21
CA SER A 117 23.49 -26.39 -0.24
C SER A 117 23.47 -24.96 0.28
N PHE A 118 22.76 -24.71 1.38
CA PHE A 118 22.73 -23.40 2.02
C PHE A 118 24.05 -23.07 2.73
N ASP A 119 24.40 -21.79 2.71
CA ASP A 119 25.48 -21.24 3.54
C ASP A 119 24.93 -20.90 4.94
N TRP A 120 25.01 -21.85 5.85
CA TRP A 120 24.51 -21.68 7.21
C TRP A 120 25.34 -20.74 8.08
N ASP A 121 26.55 -20.34 7.67
CA ASP A 121 27.28 -19.26 8.33
C ASP A 121 26.61 -17.89 8.07
N ARG A 122 25.67 -17.85 7.10
CA ARG A 122 24.85 -16.70 6.76
C ARG A 122 23.39 -16.88 7.15
N GLU A 123 23.10 -17.76 8.13
CA GLU A 123 21.75 -17.89 8.67
C GLU A 123 21.29 -16.57 9.28
N VAL A 124 20.07 -16.16 8.95
CA VAL A 124 19.42 -14.99 9.53
C VAL A 124 18.14 -15.37 10.27
N ARG A 125 17.85 -14.65 11.34
CA ARG A 125 16.58 -14.74 12.10
C ARG A 125 16.07 -13.34 12.28
N THR A 126 14.92 -13.02 11.71
CA THR A 126 14.40 -11.65 11.73
C THR A 126 14.08 -11.14 13.13
N SER A 127 13.84 -12.04 14.10
CA SER A 127 13.64 -11.72 15.52
C SER A 127 14.92 -11.59 16.34
N ASP A 128 16.11 -11.80 15.74
CA ASP A 128 17.37 -11.59 16.44
C ASP A 128 17.70 -10.09 16.52
N PRO A 129 18.05 -9.56 17.73
CA PRO A 129 18.44 -8.17 17.89
C PRO A 129 19.56 -7.72 16.97
N SER A 130 20.52 -8.60 16.67
CA SER A 130 21.61 -8.31 15.74
C SER A 130 21.14 -8.11 14.30
N TYR A 131 20.02 -8.75 13.91
CA TYR A 131 19.38 -8.59 12.61
C TYR A 131 18.47 -7.36 12.57
N TYR A 132 17.47 -7.27 13.45
CA TYR A 132 16.50 -6.17 13.38
C TYR A 132 17.08 -4.80 13.78
N ARG A 133 18.26 -4.75 14.39
CA ARG A 133 19.05 -3.52 14.50
C ARG A 133 19.14 -2.78 13.17
N TRP A 134 19.30 -3.51 12.07
CA TRP A 134 19.41 -2.90 10.74
C TRP A 134 18.06 -2.43 10.20
N THR A 135 16.97 -3.11 10.51
CA THR A 135 15.61 -2.64 10.23
C THR A 135 15.34 -1.32 10.95
N GLN A 136 15.71 -1.24 12.23
CA GLN A 136 15.60 -0.01 13.02
C GLN A 136 16.49 1.12 12.47
N TRP A 137 17.70 0.80 12.05
CA TRP A 137 18.61 1.77 11.43
C TRP A 137 18.03 2.32 10.11
N ILE A 138 17.47 1.46 9.26
CA ILE A 138 16.80 1.87 8.03
C ILE A 138 15.62 2.79 8.36
N PHE A 139 14.81 2.44 9.37
CA PHE A 139 13.72 3.30 9.83
C PHE A 139 14.21 4.70 10.20
N LEU A 140 15.30 4.81 10.97
CA LEU A 140 15.87 6.11 11.35
C LEU A 140 16.34 6.91 10.13
N LYS A 141 16.98 6.25 9.14
CA LYS A 141 17.39 6.91 7.89
C LYS A 141 16.20 7.41 7.08
N LEU A 142 15.12 6.64 7.00
CA LEU A 142 13.90 7.08 6.33
C LEU A 142 13.20 8.21 7.11
N PHE A 143 13.20 8.16 8.43
CA PHE A 143 12.64 9.22 9.27
C PHE A 143 13.42 10.53 9.11
N ASP A 144 14.73 10.47 8.92
CA ASP A 144 15.58 11.64 8.70
C ASP A 144 15.71 12.05 7.22
N ALA A 145 14.79 11.63 6.37
CA ALA A 145 14.83 11.91 4.94
C ALA A 145 13.46 12.37 4.41
N TYR A 146 13.50 13.14 3.31
CA TYR A 146 12.37 13.45 2.45
C TYR A 146 12.69 13.11 1.00
N TYR A 147 11.67 13.01 0.14
CA TYR A 147 11.88 12.78 -1.29
C TYR A 147 11.86 14.09 -2.06
N ASP A 148 13.00 14.45 -2.65
CA ASP A 148 13.15 15.61 -3.51
C ASP A 148 12.75 15.23 -4.95
N LEU A 149 11.74 15.91 -5.50
CA LEU A 149 11.20 15.62 -6.83
C LEU A 149 12.12 16.08 -7.96
N GLU A 150 12.97 17.10 -7.73
CA GLU A 150 13.93 17.57 -8.73
C GLU A 150 15.15 16.65 -8.80
N ALA A 151 15.67 16.25 -7.64
CA ALA A 151 16.79 15.33 -7.53
C ALA A 151 16.38 13.86 -7.78
N ASN A 152 15.07 13.56 -7.78
CA ASN A 152 14.47 12.22 -7.93
C ASN A 152 15.06 11.20 -6.94
N LYS A 153 15.26 11.60 -5.68
CA LYS A 153 15.86 10.76 -4.62
C LYS A 153 15.56 11.26 -3.22
N ALA A 154 15.81 10.38 -2.24
CA ALA A 154 15.82 10.75 -0.83
C ALA A 154 16.98 11.69 -0.51
N ILE A 155 16.70 12.74 0.26
CA ILE A 155 17.67 13.74 0.75
C ILE A 155 17.46 13.95 2.27
N PRO A 156 18.50 14.24 3.06
CA PRO A 156 18.35 14.49 4.49
C PRO A 156 17.35 15.62 4.79
N ILE A 157 16.51 15.43 5.80
CA ILE A 157 15.47 16.39 6.19
C ILE A 157 16.06 17.75 6.61
N SER A 158 17.28 17.79 7.11
CA SER A 158 18.02 19.02 7.45
C SER A 158 18.17 19.96 6.25
N THR A 159 18.33 19.42 5.03
CA THR A 159 18.36 20.21 3.80
C THR A 159 17.02 20.89 3.54
N LEU A 160 15.92 20.19 3.80
CA LEU A 160 14.57 20.76 3.67
C LEU A 160 14.32 21.87 4.69
N ILE A 161 14.74 21.68 5.94
CA ILE A 161 14.66 22.69 7.00
C ILE A 161 15.39 23.96 6.57
N THR A 162 16.63 23.84 6.05
CA THR A 162 17.40 24.98 5.55
C THR A 162 16.69 25.71 4.40
N ARG A 163 16.00 24.99 3.52
CA ARG A 163 15.17 25.59 2.46
C ARG A 163 13.98 26.34 3.05
N PHE A 164 13.28 25.77 4.02
CA PHE A 164 12.15 26.40 4.68
C PHE A 164 12.54 27.69 5.42
N GLU A 165 13.72 27.72 6.05
CA GLU A 165 14.28 28.91 6.68
C GLU A 165 14.54 30.05 5.70
N LYS A 166 14.87 29.75 4.44
CA LYS A 166 15.22 30.72 3.40
C LYS A 166 14.01 31.18 2.58
N GLU A 167 13.14 30.27 2.17
CA GLU A 167 12.10 30.53 1.16
C GLU A 167 10.71 30.01 1.52
N GLY A 168 10.53 29.33 2.68
CA GLY A 168 9.29 28.63 2.99
C GLY A 168 9.12 27.36 2.13
N ASN A 169 7.88 26.86 1.99
CA ASN A 169 7.63 25.64 1.25
C ASN A 169 6.90 25.82 -0.10
N ILE A 170 6.41 27.00 -0.41
CA ILE A 170 5.52 27.25 -1.59
C ILE A 170 6.20 26.85 -2.91
N LYS A 171 7.52 27.05 -3.02
CA LYS A 171 8.31 26.76 -4.23
C LYS A 171 9.10 25.44 -4.13
N VAL A 172 9.06 24.77 -2.98
CA VAL A 172 9.83 23.56 -2.75
C VAL A 172 9.17 22.38 -3.43
N LYS A 173 9.89 21.72 -4.35
CA LYS A 173 9.42 20.53 -5.06
C LYS A 173 9.82 19.27 -4.28
N ALA A 174 9.09 19.00 -3.22
CA ALA A 174 9.24 17.80 -2.41
C ALA A 174 7.94 16.99 -2.39
N HIS A 175 8.05 15.68 -2.32
CA HIS A 175 6.86 14.84 -2.11
C HIS A 175 6.35 15.05 -0.68
N CYS A 176 5.08 15.40 -0.53
CA CYS A 176 4.44 15.65 0.75
C CYS A 176 2.96 15.26 0.71
N ASP A 177 2.33 15.26 1.86
CA ASP A 177 0.88 15.04 1.97
C ASP A 177 0.10 16.21 1.36
N LYS A 178 -1.10 15.92 0.86
CA LYS A 178 -1.96 16.94 0.22
C LYS A 178 -2.34 18.08 1.16
N ASP A 179 -2.50 17.78 2.44
CA ASP A 179 -2.93 18.73 3.48
C ASP A 179 -1.75 19.51 4.10
N THR A 180 -0.58 19.47 3.48
CA THR A 180 0.60 20.20 3.94
C THR A 180 0.32 21.70 3.89
N PRO A 181 0.39 22.43 5.03
CA PRO A 181 0.13 23.86 5.04
C PRO A 181 1.19 24.62 4.25
N ALA A 182 0.76 25.64 3.50
CA ALA A 182 1.65 26.57 2.81
C ALA A 182 2.16 27.62 3.78
N PHE A 183 3.45 27.92 3.74
CA PHE A 183 4.08 28.95 4.58
C PHE A 183 5.29 29.58 3.88
N ASP A 184 5.58 30.83 4.24
CA ASP A 184 6.80 31.52 3.87
C ASP A 184 7.93 31.34 4.92
N ALA A 185 9.12 31.87 4.62
CA ALA A 185 10.27 31.76 5.51
C ALA A 185 10.08 32.45 6.89
N GLN A 186 9.31 33.55 6.95
CA GLN A 186 9.04 34.25 8.19
C GLN A 186 8.07 33.43 9.07
N GLN A 187 7.02 32.92 8.48
CA GLN A 187 6.07 32.02 9.14
C GLN A 187 6.78 30.78 9.70
N TRP A 188 7.63 30.12 8.90
CA TRP A 188 8.41 28.98 9.36
C TRP A 188 9.27 29.27 10.60
N ARG A 189 10.00 30.39 10.56
CA ARG A 189 10.87 30.81 11.69
C ARG A 189 10.10 31.23 12.95
N SER A 190 8.83 31.60 12.83
CA SER A 190 7.97 31.93 13.96
C SER A 190 7.36 30.73 14.66
N LEU A 191 7.38 29.53 14.02
CA LEU A 191 6.84 28.31 14.59
C LEU A 191 7.73 27.78 15.72
N GLY A 192 7.09 27.24 16.75
CA GLY A 192 7.76 26.49 17.80
C GLY A 192 8.26 25.12 17.29
N PHE A 193 9.17 24.50 18.04
CA PHE A 193 9.76 23.20 17.68
C PHE A 193 8.68 22.15 17.36
N ASP A 194 7.66 22.02 18.20
CA ASP A 194 6.61 21.00 18.04
C ASP A 194 5.80 21.21 16.76
N GLU A 195 5.50 22.47 16.41
CA GLU A 195 4.79 22.81 15.17
C GLU A 195 5.63 22.50 13.94
N GLN A 196 6.92 22.86 13.98
CA GLN A 196 7.87 22.52 12.92
C GLN A 196 7.96 21.00 12.74
N GLN A 197 8.06 20.21 13.82
CA GLN A 197 8.11 18.75 13.72
C GLN A 197 6.81 18.16 13.14
N LYS A 198 5.64 18.68 13.50
CA LYS A 198 4.35 18.29 12.89
C LYS A 198 4.34 18.53 11.37
N ILE A 199 4.83 19.68 10.92
CA ILE A 199 4.95 20.01 9.50
C ILE A 199 5.94 19.07 8.80
N LEU A 200 7.09 18.78 9.42
CA LEU A 200 8.08 17.88 8.83
C LEU A 200 7.57 16.45 8.64
N LEU A 201 6.62 15.97 9.46
CA LEU A 201 5.99 14.67 9.27
C LEU A 201 5.28 14.55 7.92
N PHE A 202 4.74 15.65 7.36
CA PHE A 202 4.14 15.63 6.01
C PHE A 202 5.16 15.36 4.89
N TYR A 203 6.46 15.52 5.15
CA TYR A 203 7.53 15.33 4.17
C TYR A 203 8.37 14.08 4.41
N ARG A 204 8.50 13.62 5.67
CA ARG A 204 9.36 12.49 6.03
C ARG A 204 8.96 11.21 5.30
N LEU A 205 9.95 10.38 4.93
CA LEU A 205 9.71 9.10 4.26
C LEU A 205 9.11 8.05 5.19
N THR A 206 9.33 8.17 6.50
CA THR A 206 8.59 7.44 7.52
C THR A 206 7.83 8.44 8.37
N TYR A 207 6.54 8.30 8.45
CA TYR A 207 5.67 9.28 9.09
C TYR A 207 4.54 8.62 9.88
N LEU A 208 3.95 9.37 10.78
CA LEU A 208 2.88 8.93 11.65
C LEU A 208 1.58 9.62 11.21
N SER A 209 0.57 8.84 10.88
CA SER A 209 -0.72 9.34 10.44
C SER A 209 -1.88 8.54 11.03
N GLU A 210 -3.05 9.16 11.10
CA GLU A 210 -4.29 8.45 11.36
C GLU A 210 -4.79 7.78 10.07
N THR A 211 -4.84 6.47 10.08
CA THR A 211 -5.23 5.66 8.92
C THR A 211 -6.40 4.76 9.28
N GLN A 212 -7.29 4.54 8.33
CA GLN A 212 -8.32 3.52 8.48
C GLN A 212 -7.68 2.13 8.27
N VAL A 213 -7.75 1.30 9.30
CA VAL A 213 -7.15 -0.04 9.33
C VAL A 213 -8.21 -1.12 9.55
N ASN A 214 -7.87 -2.34 9.19
CA ASN A 214 -8.69 -3.52 9.47
C ASN A 214 -8.32 -4.05 10.87
N TRP A 215 -9.12 -3.73 11.85
CA TRP A 215 -8.90 -4.14 13.24
C TRP A 215 -9.64 -5.43 13.56
N CYS A 216 -8.95 -6.42 14.09
CA CYS A 216 -9.54 -7.64 14.62
C CYS A 216 -9.44 -7.64 16.16
N PRO A 217 -10.53 -7.38 16.90
CA PRO A 217 -10.48 -7.31 18.35
C PRO A 217 -10.05 -8.62 19.02
N VAL A 218 -10.46 -9.76 18.47
CA VAL A 218 -10.14 -11.09 19.02
C VAL A 218 -8.67 -11.44 18.86
N LEU A 219 -8.07 -11.10 17.69
CA LEU A 219 -6.63 -11.29 17.47
C LEU A 219 -5.79 -10.16 18.07
N GLY A 220 -6.44 -9.05 18.47
CA GLY A 220 -5.79 -7.88 19.03
C GLY A 220 -4.78 -7.21 18.09
N THR A 221 -5.03 -7.20 16.78
CA THR A 221 -4.07 -6.67 15.81
C THR A 221 -4.74 -6.08 14.59
N VAL A 222 -4.00 -5.24 13.88
CA VAL A 222 -4.32 -4.78 12.53
C VAL A 222 -3.97 -5.88 11.53
N LEU A 223 -4.87 -6.15 10.59
CA LEU A 223 -4.71 -7.13 9.53
C LEU A 223 -4.52 -6.43 8.18
N ALA A 224 -3.65 -7.01 7.34
CA ALA A 224 -3.56 -6.63 5.93
C ALA A 224 -4.83 -7.07 5.18
N ASN A 225 -5.08 -6.48 4.01
CA ASN A 225 -6.27 -6.85 3.22
C ASN A 225 -6.26 -8.34 2.82
N ASP A 226 -5.09 -8.91 2.59
CA ASP A 226 -4.92 -10.32 2.21
C ASP A 226 -5.16 -11.30 3.38
N GLU A 227 -5.18 -10.80 4.63
CA GLU A 227 -5.47 -11.58 5.83
C GLU A 227 -6.98 -11.59 6.18
N ILE A 228 -7.84 -11.07 5.27
CA ILE A 228 -9.29 -10.98 5.49
C ILE A 228 -10.03 -11.68 4.34
N ILE A 229 -10.94 -12.57 4.71
CA ILE A 229 -11.80 -13.31 3.79
C ILE A 229 -13.24 -13.14 4.27
N ASN A 230 -14.13 -12.62 3.43
CA ASN A 230 -15.55 -12.42 3.73
C ASN A 230 -15.80 -11.64 5.04
N GLY A 231 -15.02 -10.58 5.30
CA GLY A 231 -15.18 -9.73 6.50
C GLY A 231 -14.66 -10.32 7.80
N VAL A 232 -14.03 -11.50 7.75
CA VAL A 232 -13.41 -12.16 8.91
C VAL A 232 -11.92 -12.41 8.67
N SER A 233 -11.16 -12.56 9.74
CA SER A 233 -9.74 -12.92 9.65
C SER A 233 -9.58 -14.30 9.02
N GLU A 234 -8.64 -14.48 8.09
CA GLU A 234 -8.26 -15.77 7.53
C GLU A 234 -7.91 -16.76 8.65
N ARG A 235 -7.21 -16.27 9.66
CA ARG A 235 -6.87 -17.04 10.84
C ARG A 235 -7.97 -16.94 11.89
N GLY A 236 -8.65 -18.04 12.15
CA GLY A 236 -9.64 -18.19 13.21
C GLY A 236 -11.05 -17.68 12.87
N GLY A 237 -11.27 -17.08 11.71
CA GLY A 237 -12.61 -16.64 11.27
C GLY A 237 -13.24 -15.56 12.13
N HIS A 238 -12.45 -14.68 12.73
CA HIS A 238 -12.94 -13.64 13.66
C HIS A 238 -13.40 -12.39 12.93
N PRO A 239 -14.47 -11.72 13.36
CA PRO A 239 -14.95 -10.48 12.77
C PRO A 239 -13.88 -9.39 12.73
N VAL A 240 -13.79 -8.68 11.59
CA VAL A 240 -12.88 -7.57 11.38
C VAL A 240 -13.67 -6.29 11.17
N THR A 241 -13.24 -5.22 11.81
CA THR A 241 -13.90 -3.90 11.72
C THR A 241 -12.93 -2.86 11.18
N LYS A 242 -13.46 -1.89 10.43
CA LYS A 242 -12.68 -0.71 10.02
C LYS A 242 -12.56 0.25 11.21
N LYS A 243 -11.34 0.63 11.57
CA LYS A 243 -11.05 1.54 12.69
C LYS A 243 -10.02 2.57 12.27
N LYS A 244 -10.20 3.84 12.64
CA LYS A 244 -9.15 4.85 12.53
C LYS A 244 -8.14 4.62 13.66
N MET A 245 -6.87 4.44 13.29
CA MET A 245 -5.78 4.25 14.25
C MET A 245 -4.53 5.00 13.78
N ARG A 246 -3.78 5.49 14.75
CA ARG A 246 -2.49 6.11 14.51
C ARG A 246 -1.47 5.05 14.12
N GLN A 247 -0.88 5.16 12.92
CA GLN A 247 0.00 4.16 12.32
C GLN A 247 1.27 4.80 11.75
N TRP A 248 2.39 4.09 11.89
CA TRP A 248 3.58 4.40 11.13
C TRP A 248 3.43 3.91 9.70
N SER A 249 3.71 4.80 8.77
CA SER A 249 3.66 4.53 7.33
C SER A 249 4.99 4.86 6.67
N MET A 250 5.32 4.12 5.60
CA MET A 250 6.46 4.39 4.73
C MET A 250 5.96 4.94 3.40
N ARG A 251 6.50 6.08 2.98
CA ARG A 251 6.09 6.86 1.80
C ARG A 251 6.64 6.26 0.51
N ILE A 252 6.29 5.00 0.23
CA ILE A 252 6.70 4.32 -1.01
C ILE A 252 6.07 4.96 -2.25
N GLY A 253 4.91 5.62 -2.11
CA GLY A 253 4.26 6.37 -3.17
C GLY A 253 5.16 7.43 -3.81
N ALA A 254 6.07 8.03 -3.04
CA ALA A 254 7.07 8.97 -3.55
C ALA A 254 8.02 8.36 -4.61
N TYR A 255 8.21 7.05 -4.59
CA TYR A 255 9.09 6.32 -5.49
C TYR A 255 8.36 5.69 -6.69
N ALA A 256 7.03 5.86 -6.81
CA ALA A 256 6.22 5.14 -7.79
C ALA A 256 6.72 5.29 -9.24
N ASN A 257 7.06 6.51 -9.68
CA ASN A 257 7.65 6.72 -11.01
C ASN A 257 9.00 6.01 -11.17
N ARG A 258 9.88 6.15 -10.17
CA ARG A 258 11.22 5.57 -10.20
C ARG A 258 11.17 4.04 -10.20
N LEU A 259 10.21 3.44 -9.49
CA LEU A 259 9.97 2.00 -9.53
C LEU A 259 9.55 1.52 -10.91
N LEU A 260 8.69 2.28 -11.61
CA LEU A 260 8.29 1.97 -12.99
C LEU A 260 9.46 2.08 -13.97
N GLU A 261 10.22 3.16 -13.88
CA GLU A 261 11.41 3.39 -14.73
C GLU A 261 12.44 2.28 -14.53
N GLY A 262 12.70 1.88 -13.28
CA GLY A 262 13.65 0.82 -12.94
C GLY A 262 13.28 -0.57 -13.44
N LEU A 263 12.02 -0.82 -13.82
CA LEU A 263 11.62 -2.11 -14.42
C LEU A 263 12.24 -2.32 -15.81
N GLU A 264 12.54 -1.24 -16.54
CA GLU A 264 13.08 -1.35 -17.90
C GLU A 264 14.49 -1.95 -17.89
N ASP A 265 15.29 -1.67 -16.87
CA ASP A 265 16.67 -2.13 -16.74
C ASP A 265 16.79 -3.58 -16.21
N LEU A 266 15.68 -4.21 -15.83
CA LEU A 266 15.70 -5.56 -15.25
C LEU A 266 15.62 -6.64 -16.33
N ASP A 267 16.43 -7.69 -16.19
CA ASP A 267 16.34 -8.92 -16.97
C ASP A 267 15.23 -9.85 -16.42
N TRP A 268 14.00 -9.35 -16.45
CA TRP A 268 12.80 -10.07 -16.02
C TRP A 268 11.89 -10.37 -17.22
N SER A 269 11.07 -11.41 -17.09
CA SER A 269 10.05 -11.71 -18.10
C SER A 269 9.02 -10.57 -18.22
N ASP A 270 8.50 -10.36 -19.42
CA ASP A 270 7.50 -9.32 -19.68
C ASP A 270 6.25 -9.48 -18.81
N SER A 271 5.83 -10.70 -18.55
CA SER A 271 4.69 -10.99 -17.68
C SER A 271 4.93 -10.52 -16.24
N LEU A 272 6.15 -10.70 -15.70
CA LEU A 272 6.49 -10.23 -14.36
C LEU A 272 6.58 -8.69 -14.32
N LYS A 273 7.21 -8.06 -15.33
CA LYS A 273 7.23 -6.59 -15.45
C LYS A 273 5.83 -6.02 -15.54
N GLU A 274 4.93 -6.65 -16.30
CA GLU A 274 3.54 -6.20 -16.42
C GLU A 274 2.76 -6.34 -15.11
N MET A 275 2.97 -7.42 -14.35
CA MET A 275 2.40 -7.56 -13.00
C MET A 275 2.85 -6.40 -12.09
N GLN A 276 4.13 -6.02 -12.12
CA GLN A 276 4.65 -4.90 -11.33
C GLN A 276 4.08 -3.56 -11.80
N ARG A 277 3.99 -3.31 -13.11
CA ARG A 277 3.36 -2.10 -13.67
C ARG A 277 1.90 -1.99 -13.22
N ASN A 278 1.17 -3.08 -13.30
CA ASN A 278 -0.23 -3.14 -12.87
C ASN A 278 -0.39 -2.94 -11.35
N TRP A 279 0.54 -3.44 -10.54
CA TRP A 279 0.56 -3.23 -9.09
C TRP A 279 0.81 -1.75 -8.74
N ILE A 280 1.81 -1.12 -9.37
CA ILE A 280 2.11 0.29 -9.19
C ILE A 280 0.97 1.16 -9.74
N GLY A 281 0.41 0.79 -10.90
CA GLY A 281 -0.84 1.28 -11.45
C GLY A 281 -0.82 2.77 -11.73
N LYS A 282 0.10 3.23 -12.60
CA LYS A 282 0.15 4.64 -13.05
C LYS A 282 -1.05 4.97 -13.92
N SER A 283 -1.76 6.02 -13.55
CA SER A 283 -2.88 6.58 -14.31
C SER A 283 -2.63 8.05 -14.61
N VAL A 284 -2.75 8.42 -15.88
CA VAL A 284 -2.61 9.81 -16.34
C VAL A 284 -3.99 10.33 -16.72
N GLY A 285 -4.33 11.52 -16.24
CA GLY A 285 -5.65 12.11 -16.45
C GLY A 285 -5.73 13.53 -15.89
N ALA A 286 -6.84 13.88 -15.25
CA ALA A 286 -7.04 15.17 -14.62
C ALA A 286 -7.73 15.05 -13.26
N SER A 287 -7.34 15.92 -12.32
CA SER A 287 -8.16 16.25 -11.15
C SER A 287 -9.12 17.37 -11.53
N ILE A 288 -10.40 17.18 -11.27
CA ILE A 288 -11.48 18.11 -11.58
C ILE A 288 -12.18 18.49 -10.28
N TYR A 289 -12.42 19.77 -10.07
CA TYR A 289 -13.07 20.30 -8.89
C TYR A 289 -14.51 20.71 -9.23
N PHE A 290 -15.46 20.04 -8.60
CA PHE A 290 -16.89 20.35 -8.71
C PHE A 290 -17.31 21.16 -7.50
N GLU A 291 -17.91 22.32 -7.71
CA GLU A 291 -18.55 23.06 -6.63
C GLU A 291 -19.81 22.31 -6.16
N LEU A 292 -20.09 22.38 -4.88
CA LEU A 292 -21.28 21.75 -4.31
C LEU A 292 -22.41 22.79 -4.19
N GLU A 293 -23.61 22.42 -4.64
CA GLU A 293 -24.76 23.27 -4.45
C GLU A 293 -25.08 23.41 -2.95
N LYS A 294 -25.14 24.64 -2.44
CA LYS A 294 -25.44 24.97 -1.03
C LYS A 294 -24.34 24.60 -0.01
N HIS A 295 -23.13 24.32 -0.45
CA HIS A 295 -21.98 24.04 0.41
C HIS A 295 -20.76 24.77 -0.11
N ASP A 296 -19.88 25.22 0.79
CA ASP A 296 -18.64 25.94 0.41
C ASP A 296 -17.52 24.99 -0.01
N GLU A 297 -17.65 23.70 0.30
CA GLU A 297 -16.68 22.68 -0.05
C GLU A 297 -16.73 22.35 -1.56
N LYS A 298 -15.60 21.89 -2.09
CA LYS A 298 -15.49 21.38 -3.45
C LYS A 298 -15.29 19.87 -3.45
N LEU A 299 -15.89 19.18 -4.40
CA LEU A 299 -15.68 17.76 -4.64
C LEU A 299 -14.56 17.58 -5.67
N GLU A 300 -13.41 17.03 -5.25
CA GLU A 300 -12.33 16.66 -6.16
C GLU A 300 -12.56 15.26 -6.72
N VAL A 301 -12.45 15.12 -8.04
CA VAL A 301 -12.52 13.84 -8.74
C VAL A 301 -11.29 13.68 -9.62
N PHE A 302 -10.64 12.53 -9.55
CA PHE A 302 -9.62 12.15 -10.53
C PHE A 302 -10.24 11.25 -11.60
N THR A 303 -10.00 11.56 -12.87
CA THR A 303 -10.44 10.75 -14.00
C THR A 303 -9.34 10.59 -15.05
N THR A 304 -9.25 9.39 -15.66
CA THR A 304 -8.41 9.12 -16.83
C THR A 304 -9.09 9.52 -18.14
N ARG A 305 -10.36 9.92 -18.08
CA ARG A 305 -11.20 10.30 -19.21
C ARG A 305 -11.82 11.69 -19.01
N PRO A 306 -11.04 12.75 -18.76
CA PRO A 306 -11.57 14.11 -18.63
C PRO A 306 -12.24 14.61 -19.94
N ASP A 307 -11.88 14.03 -21.08
CA ASP A 307 -12.53 14.26 -22.38
C ASP A 307 -14.03 13.98 -22.36
N THR A 308 -14.50 13.10 -21.47
CA THR A 308 -15.92 12.71 -21.37
C THR A 308 -16.74 13.55 -20.41
N ILE A 309 -16.20 14.66 -19.91
CA ILE A 309 -16.82 15.47 -18.85
C ILE A 309 -18.26 15.90 -19.17
N PHE A 310 -18.58 16.16 -20.44
CA PHE A 310 -19.94 16.56 -20.85
C PHE A 310 -20.95 15.41 -20.90
N GLY A 311 -20.49 14.16 -20.75
CA GLY A 311 -21.31 12.97 -20.57
C GLY A 311 -21.59 12.62 -19.11
N VAL A 312 -21.12 13.43 -18.16
CA VAL A 312 -21.35 13.21 -16.72
C VAL A 312 -22.81 13.47 -16.40
N THR A 313 -23.47 12.48 -15.80
CA THR A 313 -24.89 12.60 -15.43
C THR A 313 -25.15 12.42 -13.94
N TYR A 314 -24.23 11.84 -13.20
CA TYR A 314 -24.25 11.77 -11.74
C TYR A 314 -22.82 11.66 -11.18
N MET A 315 -22.69 11.90 -9.88
CA MET A 315 -21.45 11.70 -9.13
C MET A 315 -21.67 10.56 -8.16
N THR A 316 -20.60 9.77 -7.90
CA THR A 316 -20.66 8.73 -6.87
C THR A 316 -19.52 8.88 -5.89
N LEU A 317 -19.85 8.87 -4.60
CA LEU A 317 -18.92 8.89 -3.50
C LEU A 317 -18.82 7.50 -2.86
N ALA A 318 -17.65 7.18 -2.33
CA ALA A 318 -17.53 6.04 -1.43
C ALA A 318 -18.42 6.25 -0.19
N PRO A 319 -19.06 5.21 0.35
CA PRO A 319 -19.91 5.33 1.54
C PRO A 319 -19.21 5.94 2.75
N GLU A 320 -17.89 5.74 2.85
CA GLU A 320 -17.03 6.23 3.94
C GLU A 320 -16.46 7.64 3.69
N HIS A 321 -16.74 8.25 2.55
CA HIS A 321 -16.20 9.56 2.20
C HIS A 321 -16.67 10.64 3.19
N GLU A 322 -15.78 11.51 3.63
CA GLU A 322 -16.05 12.51 4.68
C GLU A 322 -17.18 13.49 4.34
N LEU A 323 -17.30 13.83 3.05
CA LEU A 323 -18.36 14.72 2.58
C LEU A 323 -19.76 14.11 2.72
N VAL A 324 -19.92 12.77 2.69
CA VAL A 324 -21.25 12.13 2.74
C VAL A 324 -22.06 12.60 3.93
N LYS A 325 -21.44 12.64 5.13
CA LYS A 325 -22.14 13.09 6.34
C LYS A 325 -22.50 14.57 6.31
N LYS A 326 -21.71 15.40 5.61
CA LYS A 326 -21.90 16.85 5.54
C LYS A 326 -22.99 17.26 4.56
N ILE A 327 -23.03 16.60 3.40
CA ILE A 327 -23.89 16.98 2.27
C ILE A 327 -25.23 16.24 2.23
N THR A 328 -25.37 15.12 2.96
CA THR A 328 -26.63 14.36 2.99
C THR A 328 -27.77 15.20 3.56
N THR A 329 -28.83 15.36 2.77
CA THR A 329 -30.01 16.13 3.19
C THR A 329 -30.76 15.42 4.32
N PRO A 330 -31.48 16.13 5.19
CA PRO A 330 -32.24 15.53 6.31
C PRO A 330 -33.18 14.41 5.88
N ASP A 331 -33.85 14.56 4.72
CA ASP A 331 -34.77 13.54 4.18
C ASP A 331 -34.07 12.25 3.75
N GLN A 332 -32.78 12.30 3.38
CA GLN A 332 -31.99 11.16 2.94
C GLN A 332 -31.14 10.55 4.07
N GLN A 333 -31.01 11.21 5.21
CA GLN A 333 -30.09 10.84 6.27
C GLN A 333 -30.29 9.39 6.77
N LYS A 334 -31.54 8.98 6.96
CA LYS A 334 -31.85 7.62 7.43
C LYS A 334 -31.47 6.54 6.41
N VAL A 335 -31.77 6.77 5.13
CA VAL A 335 -31.51 5.81 4.05
C VAL A 335 -30.00 5.69 3.80
N VAL A 336 -29.31 6.84 3.78
CA VAL A 336 -27.84 6.90 3.63
C VAL A 336 -27.14 6.19 4.80
N SER A 337 -27.55 6.44 6.05
CA SER A 337 -26.94 5.78 7.23
C SER A 337 -27.13 4.27 7.19
N ASN A 338 -28.32 3.78 6.87
CA ASN A 338 -28.58 2.35 6.74
C ASN A 338 -27.71 1.69 5.64
N TYR A 339 -27.53 2.38 4.51
CA TYR A 339 -26.69 1.89 3.43
C TYR A 339 -25.21 1.81 3.84
N ILE A 340 -24.70 2.82 4.53
CA ILE A 340 -23.32 2.83 5.06
C ILE A 340 -23.11 1.64 6.00
N GLU A 341 -24.04 1.39 6.93
CA GLU A 341 -23.97 0.25 7.85
C GLU A 341 -23.98 -1.10 7.11
N GLN A 342 -24.83 -1.24 6.11
CA GLN A 342 -24.93 -2.46 5.29
C GLN A 342 -23.62 -2.76 4.55
N VAL A 343 -22.94 -1.73 4.02
CA VAL A 343 -21.71 -1.88 3.23
C VAL A 343 -20.46 -1.98 4.12
N ALA A 344 -20.50 -1.49 5.35
CA ALA A 344 -19.34 -1.43 6.26
C ALA A 344 -18.67 -2.80 6.53
N GLY A 345 -19.43 -3.90 6.42
CA GLY A 345 -18.92 -5.26 6.61
C GLY A 345 -18.21 -5.87 5.40
N LYS A 346 -18.30 -5.24 4.22
CA LYS A 346 -17.69 -5.76 2.98
C LYS A 346 -16.24 -5.30 2.84
N SER A 347 -15.35 -6.21 2.44
CA SER A 347 -13.96 -5.88 2.10
C SER A 347 -13.88 -5.13 0.76
N ASP A 348 -12.80 -4.37 0.54
CA ASP A 348 -12.56 -3.67 -0.74
C ASP A 348 -12.53 -4.65 -1.92
N ARG A 349 -12.02 -5.87 -1.70
CA ARG A 349 -11.97 -6.93 -2.72
C ARG A 349 -13.37 -7.45 -3.08
N GLU A 350 -14.22 -7.69 -2.10
CA GLU A 350 -15.62 -8.10 -2.31
C GLU A 350 -16.39 -7.03 -3.08
N ARG A 351 -16.25 -5.76 -2.68
CA ARG A 351 -16.88 -4.61 -3.34
C ARG A 351 -16.45 -4.45 -4.80
N GLN A 352 -15.21 -4.83 -5.15
CA GLN A 352 -14.71 -4.81 -6.52
C GLN A 352 -15.10 -6.04 -7.33
N SER A 353 -15.23 -7.21 -6.71
CA SER A 353 -15.55 -8.48 -7.39
C SER A 353 -17.03 -8.68 -7.63
N ASP A 354 -17.89 -8.04 -6.84
CA ASP A 354 -19.35 -8.15 -6.97
C ASP A 354 -19.89 -7.23 -8.09
N VAL A 355 -19.52 -7.57 -9.32
CA VAL A 355 -19.95 -6.83 -10.53
C VAL A 355 -21.46 -7.03 -10.82
N LYS A 356 -22.12 -7.98 -10.16
CA LYS A 356 -23.52 -8.35 -10.45
C LYS A 356 -24.53 -7.64 -9.56
N SER A 357 -24.13 -7.10 -8.41
CA SER A 357 -25.05 -6.37 -7.54
C SER A 357 -24.90 -4.85 -7.74
N ILE A 358 -25.94 -4.23 -8.30
CA ILE A 358 -26.00 -2.78 -8.44
C ILE A 358 -26.65 -2.22 -7.19
N SER A 359 -25.91 -1.45 -6.39
CA SER A 359 -26.43 -0.81 -5.19
C SER A 359 -25.91 0.62 -5.05
N GLY A 360 -26.75 1.48 -4.50
CA GLY A 360 -26.41 2.87 -4.24
C GLY A 360 -27.58 3.65 -3.68
N VAL A 361 -27.29 4.81 -3.10
CA VAL A 361 -28.31 5.69 -2.49
C VAL A 361 -28.03 7.14 -2.86
N PHE A 362 -29.08 7.88 -3.21
CA PHE A 362 -29.01 9.31 -3.46
C PHE A 362 -28.84 10.08 -2.14
N THR A 363 -27.92 11.04 -2.11
CA THR A 363 -27.63 11.84 -0.90
C THR A 363 -28.58 13.03 -0.70
N GLY A 364 -29.35 13.38 -1.74
CA GLY A 364 -30.16 14.60 -1.78
C GLY A 364 -29.38 15.85 -2.21
N ALA A 365 -28.05 15.75 -2.36
CA ALA A 365 -27.18 16.86 -2.74
C ALA A 365 -26.79 16.81 -4.22
N TYR A 366 -26.30 17.96 -4.72
CA TYR A 366 -25.88 18.13 -6.10
C TYR A 366 -24.50 18.81 -6.18
N ALA A 367 -23.70 18.37 -7.16
CA ALA A 367 -22.51 19.06 -7.60
C ALA A 367 -22.82 19.92 -8.83
N LEU A 368 -22.07 20.99 -9.06
CA LEU A 368 -22.24 21.85 -10.23
C LEU A 368 -21.21 21.47 -11.29
N HIS A 369 -21.68 21.21 -12.51
CA HIS A 369 -20.80 20.91 -13.64
C HIS A 369 -19.88 22.11 -13.93
N PRO A 370 -18.52 21.92 -13.95
CA PRO A 370 -17.56 23.04 -13.91
C PRO A 370 -17.61 23.96 -15.16
N PHE A 371 -18.14 23.49 -16.28
CA PHE A 371 -18.24 24.27 -17.51
C PHE A 371 -19.65 24.80 -17.79
N THR A 372 -20.70 24.09 -17.34
CA THR A 372 -22.09 24.44 -17.68
C THR A 372 -22.89 24.99 -16.49
N GLY A 373 -22.42 24.81 -15.26
CA GLY A 373 -23.16 25.16 -14.05
C GLY A 373 -24.39 24.29 -13.76
N LYS A 374 -24.67 23.28 -14.58
CA LYS A 374 -25.83 22.40 -14.37
C LYS A 374 -25.64 21.52 -13.12
N PRO A 375 -26.70 21.32 -12.32
CA PRO A 375 -26.64 20.44 -11.16
C PRO A 375 -26.54 18.96 -11.57
N ILE A 376 -25.66 18.22 -10.90
CA ILE A 376 -25.40 16.80 -11.09
C ILE A 376 -25.67 16.10 -9.76
N PRO A 377 -26.59 15.12 -9.66
CA PRO A 377 -26.93 14.46 -8.42
C PRO A 377 -25.76 13.65 -7.85
N ILE A 378 -25.60 13.68 -6.53
CA ILE A 378 -24.54 12.96 -5.82
C ILE A 378 -25.13 11.72 -5.15
N TRP A 379 -24.61 10.57 -5.52
CA TRP A 379 -24.95 9.26 -4.98
C TRP A 379 -23.81 8.72 -4.11
N ILE A 380 -24.09 7.76 -3.27
CA ILE A 380 -23.10 6.88 -2.67
C ILE A 380 -23.25 5.48 -3.27
N GLY A 381 -22.13 4.82 -3.54
CA GLY A 381 -22.10 3.48 -4.14
C GLY A 381 -20.95 2.65 -3.64
N GLU A 382 -21.22 1.37 -3.33
CA GLU A 382 -20.20 0.47 -2.78
C GLU A 382 -19.04 0.17 -3.75
N TYR A 383 -19.23 0.36 -5.06
CA TYR A 383 -18.19 0.15 -6.06
C TYR A 383 -17.11 1.24 -6.06
N VAL A 384 -17.35 2.38 -5.41
CA VAL A 384 -16.36 3.44 -5.20
C VAL A 384 -15.65 3.21 -3.86
N LEU A 385 -14.33 3.20 -3.88
CA LEU A 385 -13.50 2.96 -2.70
C LEU A 385 -12.89 4.25 -2.18
N ALA A 386 -13.04 4.54 -0.89
CA ALA A 386 -12.49 5.74 -0.27
C ALA A 386 -10.95 5.81 -0.33
N GLY A 387 -10.30 4.67 -0.37
CA GLY A 387 -8.84 4.58 -0.46
C GLY A 387 -8.29 4.59 -1.89
N TYR A 388 -9.09 4.78 -2.93
CA TYR A 388 -8.62 4.87 -4.31
C TYR A 388 -8.98 6.24 -4.92
N GLY A 389 -7.96 6.95 -5.41
CA GLY A 389 -8.14 8.30 -5.93
C GLY A 389 -8.57 9.27 -4.84
N THR A 390 -9.67 9.96 -5.10
CA THR A 390 -10.29 10.91 -4.16
C THR A 390 -11.45 10.29 -3.36
N GLY A 391 -11.77 9.01 -3.57
CA GLY A 391 -12.98 8.40 -3.04
C GLY A 391 -14.28 8.90 -3.69
N ALA A 392 -14.15 9.60 -4.83
CA ALA A 392 -15.24 10.16 -5.61
C ALA A 392 -15.01 9.91 -7.11
N VAL A 393 -16.08 9.65 -7.83
CA VAL A 393 -16.08 9.39 -9.27
C VAL A 393 -17.11 10.27 -9.97
N MET A 394 -16.75 10.88 -11.08
CA MET A 394 -17.71 11.42 -12.03
C MET A 394 -18.20 10.26 -12.91
N ALA A 395 -19.48 10.00 -12.92
CA ALA A 395 -20.05 8.90 -13.68
C ALA A 395 -20.45 9.33 -15.09
N VAL A 396 -19.96 8.56 -16.07
CA VAL A 396 -20.19 8.80 -17.51
C VAL A 396 -20.84 7.57 -18.14
N PRO A 397 -22.17 7.40 -18.01
CA PRO A 397 -22.86 6.19 -18.48
C PRO A 397 -22.66 5.84 -19.94
N CYS A 398 -22.45 6.83 -20.80
CA CYS A 398 -22.20 6.56 -22.22
C CYS A 398 -20.81 5.97 -22.52
N GLY A 399 -19.84 6.13 -21.58
CA GLY A 399 -18.43 5.77 -21.77
C GLY A 399 -17.86 4.77 -20.78
N ASP A 400 -18.65 4.34 -19.79
CA ASP A 400 -18.28 3.32 -18.80
C ASP A 400 -19.44 2.37 -18.54
N GLN A 401 -19.21 1.06 -18.66
CA GLN A 401 -20.29 0.06 -18.57
C GLN A 401 -20.88 -0.03 -17.17
N ARG A 402 -20.09 0.12 -16.12
CA ARG A 402 -20.58 0.11 -14.74
C ARG A 402 -21.49 1.31 -14.47
N ASP A 403 -21.08 2.48 -14.96
CA ASP A 403 -21.88 3.69 -14.86
C ASP A 403 -23.17 3.57 -15.68
N PHE A 404 -23.10 2.91 -16.85
CA PHE A 404 -24.27 2.62 -17.68
C PHE A 404 -25.28 1.73 -16.96
N ASP A 405 -24.79 0.63 -16.36
CA ASP A 405 -25.63 -0.32 -15.64
C ASP A 405 -26.29 0.34 -14.43
N PHE A 406 -25.53 1.14 -13.67
CA PHE A 406 -26.03 1.91 -12.54
C PHE A 406 -27.09 2.94 -12.98
N ALA A 407 -26.79 3.73 -14.00
CA ALA A 407 -27.72 4.72 -14.52
C ALA A 407 -29.01 4.07 -15.02
N SER A 408 -28.91 2.93 -15.71
CA SER A 408 -30.06 2.17 -16.20
C SER A 408 -30.92 1.63 -15.06
N TYR A 409 -30.29 1.07 -14.02
CA TYR A 409 -30.96 0.53 -12.84
C TYR A 409 -31.73 1.61 -12.06
N PHE A 410 -31.11 2.75 -11.82
CA PHE A 410 -31.71 3.86 -11.09
C PHE A 410 -32.46 4.86 -11.98
N ARG A 411 -32.57 4.58 -13.28
CA ARG A 411 -33.27 5.43 -14.28
C ARG A 411 -32.72 6.85 -14.35
N LEU A 412 -31.38 6.97 -14.24
CA LEU A 412 -30.66 8.23 -14.38
C LEU A 412 -30.46 8.56 -15.88
N PRO A 413 -30.29 9.83 -16.25
CA PRO A 413 -30.02 10.21 -17.64
C PRO A 413 -28.77 9.58 -18.20
N ILE A 414 -28.76 9.18 -19.47
CA ILE A 414 -27.58 8.74 -20.21
C ILE A 414 -27.45 9.68 -21.43
N ILE A 415 -26.37 10.47 -21.47
CA ILE A 415 -26.10 11.44 -22.54
C ILE A 415 -25.07 10.84 -23.47
N ASN A 416 -25.41 10.59 -24.72
CA ASN A 416 -24.45 10.12 -25.72
C ASN A 416 -23.60 11.28 -26.23
N ILE A 417 -22.31 11.21 -26.00
CA ILE A 417 -21.33 12.19 -26.46
C ILE A 417 -20.44 11.67 -27.62
N PHE A 418 -20.72 10.49 -28.15
CA PHE A 418 -19.95 9.86 -29.21
C PHE A 418 -20.69 9.93 -30.54
N GLU A 419 -20.06 10.54 -31.54
CA GLU A 419 -20.64 10.73 -32.86
C GLU A 419 -20.83 9.38 -33.58
N GLY A 420 -22.06 9.08 -34.00
CA GLY A 420 -22.37 7.89 -34.80
C GLY A 420 -22.36 6.55 -34.03
N ILE A 421 -22.22 6.58 -32.71
CA ILE A 421 -22.22 5.38 -31.89
C ILE A 421 -23.61 5.17 -31.27
N ASP A 422 -24.13 3.95 -31.36
CA ASP A 422 -25.35 3.52 -30.66
C ASP A 422 -25.02 2.99 -29.26
N ILE A 423 -25.48 3.69 -28.24
CA ILE A 423 -25.36 3.31 -26.82
C ILE A 423 -26.69 2.84 -26.22
N SER A 424 -27.64 2.40 -27.01
CA SER A 424 -28.95 2.01 -26.49
C SER A 424 -28.95 0.75 -25.62
N LYS A 425 -27.91 -0.09 -25.74
CA LYS A 425 -27.82 -1.37 -25.03
C LYS A 425 -26.63 -1.46 -24.09
N GLU A 426 -25.55 -0.78 -24.38
CA GLU A 426 -24.28 -0.83 -23.65
C GLU A 426 -23.48 0.45 -23.82
N ALA A 427 -22.54 0.71 -22.93
CA ALA A 427 -21.64 1.84 -23.00
C ALA A 427 -20.59 1.66 -24.09
N PHE A 428 -20.12 2.76 -24.67
CA PHE A 428 -18.98 2.76 -25.58
C PHE A 428 -17.66 2.95 -24.78
N VAL A 429 -16.97 1.85 -24.50
CA VAL A 429 -15.78 1.83 -23.64
C VAL A 429 -14.44 1.98 -24.40
N GLU A 430 -14.48 1.93 -25.73
CA GLU A 430 -13.27 1.98 -26.55
C GLU A 430 -12.63 3.37 -26.60
N LYS A 431 -11.30 3.40 -26.66
CA LYS A 431 -10.51 4.60 -26.90
C LYS A 431 -10.14 4.66 -28.39
N GLY A 432 -11.12 4.95 -29.24
CA GLY A 432 -10.94 4.93 -30.68
C GLY A 432 -10.92 6.33 -31.31
N ASN A 433 -10.87 6.39 -32.65
CA ASN A 433 -10.95 7.61 -33.44
C ASN A 433 -12.37 8.20 -33.54
N VAL A 434 -13.21 7.95 -32.53
CA VAL A 434 -14.57 8.48 -32.48
C VAL A 434 -14.50 9.94 -32.07
N LYS A 435 -15.24 10.78 -32.78
CA LYS A 435 -15.35 12.20 -32.49
C LYS A 435 -16.39 12.45 -31.41
N LEU A 436 -16.15 13.48 -30.61
CA LEU A 436 -17.10 13.91 -29.61
C LEU A 436 -18.19 14.80 -30.20
N THR A 437 -19.40 14.62 -29.71
CA THR A 437 -20.59 15.47 -30.01
C THR A 437 -21.26 15.85 -28.69
N GLN A 438 -22.18 16.83 -28.70
CA GLN A 438 -22.85 17.34 -27.50
C GLN A 438 -21.88 17.74 -26.36
N SER A 439 -20.63 18.04 -26.70
CA SER A 439 -19.51 18.25 -25.79
C SER A 439 -18.92 19.68 -25.88
N HIS A 440 -19.73 20.66 -26.23
CA HIS A 440 -19.36 22.09 -26.32
C HIS A 440 -18.05 22.32 -27.10
N PHE A 441 -17.01 22.82 -26.44
CA PHE A 441 -15.70 23.13 -27.04
C PHE A 441 -14.90 21.87 -27.43
N LEU A 442 -15.35 20.68 -27.07
CA LEU A 442 -14.75 19.39 -27.46
C LEU A 442 -15.42 18.77 -28.69
N ASN A 443 -16.51 19.36 -29.23
CA ASN A 443 -17.19 18.82 -30.39
C ASN A 443 -16.25 18.66 -31.60
N GLY A 444 -16.33 17.51 -32.27
CA GLY A 444 -15.54 17.17 -33.44
C GLY A 444 -14.09 16.75 -33.15
N LEU A 445 -13.64 16.80 -31.89
CA LEU A 445 -12.30 16.34 -31.47
C LEU A 445 -12.30 14.83 -31.24
N ASP A 446 -11.16 14.19 -31.53
CA ASP A 446 -10.85 12.84 -31.11
C ASP A 446 -10.39 12.80 -29.64
N PHE A 447 -10.23 11.60 -29.09
CA PHE A 447 -9.83 11.38 -27.70
C PHE A 447 -8.56 12.17 -27.30
N LYS A 448 -7.50 12.10 -28.11
CA LYS A 448 -6.20 12.72 -27.78
C LYS A 448 -6.29 14.24 -27.79
N SER A 449 -6.88 14.79 -28.83
CA SER A 449 -7.05 16.25 -28.97
C SER A 449 -8.01 16.81 -27.91
N ALA A 450 -9.05 16.05 -27.55
CA ALA A 450 -9.97 16.43 -26.50
C ALA A 450 -9.34 16.41 -25.11
N LEU A 451 -8.44 15.44 -24.84
CA LEU A 451 -7.71 15.34 -23.57
C LEU A 451 -6.86 16.60 -23.32
N ASP A 452 -6.04 16.98 -24.28
CA ASP A 452 -5.17 18.16 -24.16
C ASP A 452 -6.02 19.45 -24.01
N LYS A 453 -7.09 19.56 -24.79
CA LYS A 453 -7.98 20.72 -24.77
C LYS A 453 -8.73 20.87 -23.46
N VAL A 454 -9.29 19.77 -22.92
CA VAL A 454 -10.03 19.83 -21.65
C VAL A 454 -9.13 20.15 -20.47
N ILE A 455 -7.89 19.62 -20.43
CA ILE A 455 -6.93 19.95 -19.37
C ILE A 455 -6.61 21.45 -19.41
N PHE A 456 -6.33 22.00 -20.60
CA PHE A 456 -6.10 23.43 -20.76
C PHE A 456 -7.26 24.29 -20.26
N GLU A 457 -8.51 23.91 -20.59
CA GLU A 457 -9.70 24.65 -20.16
C GLU A 457 -9.95 24.53 -18.64
N LEU A 458 -9.68 23.35 -18.05
CA LEU A 458 -9.78 23.14 -16.59
C LEU A 458 -8.79 24.03 -15.84
N GLU A 459 -7.55 24.11 -16.30
CA GLU A 459 -6.50 24.94 -15.70
C GLU A 459 -6.79 26.43 -15.87
N SER A 460 -7.23 26.85 -17.07
CA SER A 460 -7.56 28.25 -17.34
C SER A 460 -8.71 28.79 -16.48
N LYS A 461 -9.65 27.92 -16.11
CA LYS A 461 -10.80 28.27 -15.24
C LYS A 461 -10.56 27.96 -13.76
N ASN A 462 -9.38 27.46 -13.37
CA ASN A 462 -9.06 27.04 -12.02
C ASN A 462 -10.07 26.01 -11.43
N CYS A 463 -10.69 25.18 -12.30
CA CYS A 463 -11.63 24.14 -11.90
C CYS A 463 -11.04 22.71 -12.07
N GLY A 464 -9.74 22.59 -12.32
CA GLY A 464 -9.02 21.34 -12.41
C GLY A 464 -7.60 21.50 -12.92
N LYS A 465 -6.88 20.41 -13.07
CA LYS A 465 -5.51 20.38 -13.61
C LYS A 465 -5.16 18.98 -14.12
N GLY A 466 -4.22 18.90 -15.04
CA GLY A 466 -3.60 17.64 -15.40
C GLY A 466 -2.99 16.96 -14.18
N ALA A 467 -3.18 15.65 -14.03
CA ALA A 467 -2.74 14.92 -12.85
C ALA A 467 -2.29 13.50 -13.20
N VAL A 468 -1.32 13.00 -12.43
CA VAL A 468 -0.89 11.61 -12.45
C VAL A 468 -1.22 11.00 -11.10
N ASN A 469 -1.86 9.87 -11.11
CA ASN A 469 -2.20 9.12 -9.91
C ASN A 469 -1.63 7.71 -9.97
N PHE A 470 -1.42 7.09 -8.81
CA PHE A 470 -0.91 5.73 -8.68
C PHE A 470 -1.85 4.90 -7.82
N ARG A 471 -1.98 3.62 -8.17
CA ARG A 471 -2.68 2.65 -7.33
C ARG A 471 -1.86 2.30 -6.09
N LEU A 472 -0.53 2.31 -6.21
CA LEU A 472 0.41 2.06 -5.13
C LEU A 472 0.13 3.03 -3.97
N ARG A 473 -0.04 2.48 -2.77
CA ARG A 473 -0.27 3.24 -1.53
C ARG A 473 0.92 3.13 -0.62
N ASP A 474 1.08 4.11 0.25
CA ASP A 474 2.09 4.07 1.30
C ASP A 474 1.88 2.85 2.21
N ALA A 475 2.99 2.22 2.58
CA ALA A 475 2.96 0.98 3.37
C ALA A 475 2.74 1.28 4.84
N ILE A 476 1.71 0.68 5.44
CA ILE A 476 1.54 0.69 6.90
C ILE A 476 2.57 -0.26 7.50
N PHE A 477 3.52 0.30 8.24
CA PHE A 477 4.64 -0.44 8.82
C PHE A 477 4.33 -0.96 10.23
N SER A 478 3.67 -0.18 11.07
CA SER A 478 3.39 -0.56 12.45
C SER A 478 2.26 -1.59 12.57
N ARG A 479 2.37 -2.43 13.60
CA ARG A 479 1.34 -3.35 14.06
C ARG A 479 1.24 -3.25 15.58
N GLN A 480 0.06 -3.46 16.14
CA GLN A 480 -0.17 -3.49 17.57
C GLN A 480 0.15 -4.89 18.10
N ARG A 481 1.43 -5.27 18.03
CA ARG A 481 1.94 -6.58 18.43
C ARG A 481 3.12 -6.40 19.38
N TYR A 482 3.28 -7.33 20.31
CA TYR A 482 4.49 -7.46 21.11
C TYR A 482 5.61 -8.11 20.27
N TRP A 483 5.31 -9.24 19.60
CA TRP A 483 6.30 -10.01 18.85
C TRP A 483 6.54 -9.43 17.46
N GLY A 484 7.33 -8.37 17.42
CA GLY A 484 7.73 -7.61 16.23
C GLY A 484 8.88 -6.67 16.54
N GLU A 485 9.49 -6.07 15.52
CA GLU A 485 10.60 -5.12 15.71
C GLU A 485 10.11 -3.86 16.44
N PRO A 486 10.74 -3.49 17.58
CA PRO A 486 10.43 -2.23 18.23
C PRO A 486 10.77 -1.04 17.35
N ILE A 487 9.83 -0.10 17.23
CA ILE A 487 10.06 1.13 16.47
C ILE A 487 10.99 2.05 17.28
N PRO A 488 12.12 2.51 16.70
CA PRO A 488 13.20 3.18 17.45
C PRO A 488 12.89 4.67 17.70
N VAL A 489 11.73 4.96 18.31
CA VAL A 489 11.30 6.30 18.68
C VAL A 489 10.71 6.34 20.08
N TYR A 490 10.78 7.49 20.74
CA TYR A 490 9.98 7.81 21.92
C TYR A 490 9.15 9.05 21.65
N PHE A 491 8.12 9.28 22.44
CA PHE A 491 7.24 10.41 22.28
C PHE A 491 7.49 11.46 23.36
N LYS A 492 7.60 12.73 22.94
CA LYS A 492 7.53 13.90 23.82
C LYS A 492 6.18 14.59 23.55
N GLY A 493 5.21 14.32 24.40
CA GLY A 493 3.82 14.63 24.08
C GLY A 493 3.38 13.82 22.85
N GLU A 494 2.96 14.50 21.80
CA GLU A 494 2.55 13.83 20.53
C GLU A 494 3.68 13.74 19.48
N ILE A 495 4.82 14.34 19.75
CA ILE A 495 5.93 14.42 18.80
C ILE A 495 6.82 13.19 18.91
N PRO A 496 6.99 12.43 17.82
CA PRO A 496 7.92 11.32 17.77
C PRO A 496 9.36 11.82 17.69
N ILE A 497 10.21 11.35 18.59
CA ILE A 497 11.63 11.67 18.64
C ILE A 497 12.43 10.38 18.38
N PRO A 498 13.28 10.34 17.35
CA PRO A 498 14.10 9.17 17.08
C PRO A 498 15.15 8.98 18.18
N ILE A 499 15.43 7.71 18.52
CA ILE A 499 16.56 7.40 19.40
C ILE A 499 17.89 7.55 18.63
N GLN A 500 18.98 7.71 19.34
CA GLN A 500 20.32 7.78 18.71
C GLN A 500 20.73 6.41 18.16
N GLU A 501 21.42 6.38 17.02
CA GLU A 501 21.90 5.13 16.39
C GLU A 501 22.81 4.30 17.32
N SER A 502 23.52 4.94 18.23
CA SER A 502 24.36 4.29 19.23
C SER A 502 23.58 3.43 20.24
N HIS A 503 22.27 3.68 20.38
CA HIS A 503 21.38 2.93 21.28
C HIS A 503 20.66 1.76 20.58
N LEU A 504 20.96 1.50 19.30
CA LEU A 504 20.44 0.33 18.59
C LEU A 504 21.25 -0.94 18.92
N PRO A 505 20.60 -2.09 19.04
CA PRO A 505 19.17 -2.33 18.89
C PRO A 505 18.36 -1.93 20.12
N LEU A 506 17.19 -1.28 19.91
CA LEU A 506 16.16 -1.20 20.92
C LEU A 506 15.53 -2.59 21.03
N GLN A 507 15.69 -3.23 22.18
CA GLN A 507 15.22 -4.60 22.40
C GLN A 507 13.82 -4.62 22.98
N LEU A 508 13.08 -5.71 22.72
CA LEU A 508 11.79 -5.96 23.34
C LEU A 508 11.95 -6.18 24.85
N PRO A 509 11.21 -5.47 25.70
CA PRO A 509 11.21 -5.73 27.13
C PRO A 509 10.42 -7.01 27.46
N GLU A 510 10.73 -7.61 28.60
CA GLU A 510 9.90 -8.69 29.14
C GLU A 510 8.53 -8.12 29.55
N VAL A 511 7.46 -8.85 29.21
CA VAL A 511 6.08 -8.48 29.55
C VAL A 511 5.33 -9.69 30.12
N GLU A 512 4.37 -9.42 30.99
CA GLU A 512 3.53 -10.46 31.57
C GLU A 512 2.36 -10.87 30.66
N LYS A 513 1.94 -9.97 29.74
CA LYS A 513 0.81 -10.16 28.82
C LYS A 513 1.19 -9.71 27.42
N TYR A 514 0.69 -10.43 26.42
CA TYR A 514 0.97 -10.19 24.99
C TYR A 514 -0.20 -9.58 24.22
N LEU A 515 -1.39 -9.49 24.82
CA LEU A 515 -2.57 -8.87 24.20
C LEU A 515 -2.49 -7.35 24.27
N PRO A 516 -2.85 -6.65 23.18
CA PRO A 516 -3.11 -5.22 23.24
C PRO A 516 -4.31 -4.91 24.13
N THR A 517 -4.46 -3.65 24.48
CA THR A 517 -5.61 -3.18 25.25
C THR A 517 -6.90 -3.24 24.41
N GLU A 518 -8.08 -3.23 25.05
CA GLU A 518 -9.38 -3.27 24.34
C GLU A 518 -9.57 -2.09 23.38
N ASP A 519 -8.97 -0.93 23.68
CA ASP A 519 -8.96 0.25 22.81
C ASP A 519 -7.92 0.18 21.69
N GLY A 520 -7.15 -0.91 21.61
CA GLY A 520 -6.19 -1.20 20.52
C GLY A 520 -4.83 -0.54 20.69
N LYS A 521 -4.46 -0.13 21.91
CA LYS A 521 -3.07 0.24 22.19
C LYS A 521 -2.18 -0.99 22.21
N PRO A 522 -0.91 -0.86 21.80
CA PRO A 522 0.01 -1.98 21.82
C PRO A 522 0.25 -2.50 23.24
N PRO A 523 0.70 -3.77 23.41
CA PRO A 523 0.97 -4.37 24.73
C PRO A 523 1.99 -3.60 25.56
N LEU A 524 2.81 -2.76 24.92
CA LEU A 524 3.81 -1.90 25.54
C LEU A 524 3.35 -0.45 25.69
N GLY A 525 2.08 -0.16 25.37
CA GLY A 525 1.49 1.18 25.41
C GLY A 525 1.06 1.65 26.81
#